data_0c083e933e0e99fc2e16c8f2e3064b0d
#
_entry.id   0c083e933e0e99fc2e16c8f2e3064b0d
#
_cell.length_a   1.000
_cell.length_b   1.000
_cell.length_c   1.000
_cell.angle_alpha   90.00
_cell.angle_beta   90.00
_cell.angle_gamma   90.00
#
_symmetry.space_group_name_H-M   'P 1'
#
loop_
_entity.id
_entity.type
_entity.pdbx_description
1 polymer ?
#
loop_
_entity_poly.entity_id
_entity_poly.type
_entity_poly.pdbx_seq_one_letter_code
_entity_poly.pdbx_strand_id
1 'polypeptide(L)'
;LYHPTDVTLVHGIELGMLEHPFVAQAGNVQGYDDFRRATVDSGRQVVERAAAMVPAEITSIRKVNEVGNPAQLILDSANNLCADLVVIGARGRSRLSEVVLGSVSHRVLLHSSRPTLIVRGAARKVQRVLVAIEDRDDAERVVRWLTQYPFVDPVELCVVHAVVPIGVHEPYVGPEISAWLDDVQRYA
;
A
#
# COMPACT_ATOMS: atom_id res chain seq x y z
N LEU A 1 7.11 -4.97 13.79
CA LEU A 1 7.61 -3.85 13.01
C LEU A 1 7.33 -2.54 13.73
N TYR A 2 6.08 -2.24 14.00
CA TYR A 2 5.61 -1.02 14.64
C TYR A 2 4.63 -1.38 15.74
N HIS A 3 4.46 -0.51 16.73
CA HIS A 3 3.42 -0.62 17.77
C HIS A 3 2.32 0.42 17.49
N PRO A 4 1.38 0.13 16.60
CA PRO A 4 0.28 1.06 16.35
C PRO A 4 -0.63 1.14 17.59
N THR A 5 -1.11 2.33 17.88
CA THR A 5 -2.14 2.56 18.90
C THR A 5 -3.55 2.39 18.33
N ASP A 6 -3.69 2.75 17.07
CA ASP A 6 -4.95 2.77 16.34
C ASP A 6 -4.83 1.99 15.04
N VAL A 7 -5.78 1.12 14.77
CA VAL A 7 -5.89 0.36 13.53
C VAL A 7 -7.25 0.58 12.90
N THR A 8 -7.26 0.94 11.64
CA THR A 8 -8.49 0.97 10.83
C THR A 8 -8.46 -0.17 9.82
N LEU A 9 -9.43 -1.06 9.93
CA LEU A 9 -9.63 -2.15 8.97
C LEU A 9 -10.62 -1.69 7.91
N VAL A 10 -10.19 -1.66 6.66
CA VAL A 10 -10.99 -1.19 5.53
C VAL A 10 -11.28 -2.36 4.59
N HIS A 11 -12.56 -2.58 4.31
CA HIS A 11 -13.03 -3.56 3.34
C HIS A 11 -13.99 -2.89 2.36
N GLY A 12 -13.62 -2.84 1.09
CA GLY A 12 -14.46 -2.36 0.00
C GLY A 12 -15.20 -3.51 -0.67
N ILE A 13 -16.48 -3.31 -0.92
CA ILE A 13 -17.38 -4.27 -1.57
C ILE A 13 -17.67 -3.77 -2.98
N GLU A 14 -17.08 -4.41 -3.96
CA GLU A 14 -17.34 -4.11 -5.36
C GLU A 14 -18.48 -5.00 -5.87
N LEU A 15 -19.64 -4.40 -6.15
CA LEU A 15 -20.81 -5.11 -6.66
C LEU A 15 -20.75 -5.36 -8.18
N GLY A 16 -19.70 -4.85 -8.85
CA GLY A 16 -19.41 -5.10 -10.24
C GLY A 16 -20.50 -4.59 -11.20
N MET A 17 -20.93 -5.42 -12.15
CA MET A 17 -21.92 -5.04 -13.15
C MET A 17 -23.30 -4.67 -12.56
N LEU A 18 -23.59 -5.03 -11.33
CA LEU A 18 -24.86 -4.71 -10.65
C LEU A 18 -24.96 -3.21 -10.30
N GLU A 19 -23.86 -2.48 -10.22
CA GLU A 19 -23.84 -1.03 -10.02
C GLU A 19 -23.96 -0.25 -11.35
N HIS A 20 -24.00 -0.95 -12.49
CA HIS A 20 -24.12 -0.27 -13.77
C HIS A 20 -25.49 0.43 -13.87
N PRO A 21 -25.54 1.73 -14.26
CA PRO A 21 -26.78 2.51 -14.32
C PRO A 21 -27.90 1.82 -15.11
N PHE A 22 -27.54 1.03 -16.12
CA PHE A 22 -28.49 0.27 -16.93
C PHE A 22 -29.18 -0.86 -16.15
N VAL A 23 -28.46 -1.50 -15.21
CA VAL A 23 -29.03 -2.54 -14.34
C VAL A 23 -29.87 -1.90 -13.23
N ALA A 24 -29.45 -0.76 -12.70
CA ALA A 24 -30.20 0.02 -11.73
C ALA A 24 -31.50 0.61 -12.33
N GLN A 25 -31.51 0.99 -13.62
CA GLN A 25 -32.70 1.46 -14.33
C GLN A 25 -33.67 0.34 -14.74
N ALA A 26 -33.18 -0.88 -14.92
CA ALA A 26 -34.02 -2.03 -15.26
C ALA A 26 -35.01 -2.44 -14.17
N GLY A 27 -35.12 -1.66 -13.11
CA GLY A 27 -36.05 -1.70 -11.98
C GLY A 27 -36.65 -3.10 -11.73
N ASN A 28 -36.24 -3.78 -10.65
CA ASN A 28 -36.68 -5.11 -10.27
C ASN A 28 -35.88 -6.29 -10.81
N VAL A 29 -34.58 -6.29 -10.60
CA VAL A 29 -33.89 -7.59 -10.54
C VAL A 29 -34.32 -8.24 -9.23
N GLN A 30 -35.28 -9.15 -9.32
CA GLN A 30 -35.78 -9.91 -8.17
C GLN A 30 -34.59 -10.57 -7.47
N GLY A 31 -34.40 -10.29 -6.18
CA GLY A 31 -33.26 -10.77 -5.40
C GLY A 31 -32.04 -9.85 -5.34
N TYR A 32 -32.04 -8.68 -5.99
CA TYR A 32 -30.91 -7.73 -5.92
C TYR A 32 -30.66 -7.24 -4.49
N ASP A 33 -31.71 -6.85 -3.78
CA ASP A 33 -31.58 -6.37 -2.40
C ASP A 33 -31.12 -7.47 -1.45
N ASP A 34 -31.55 -8.70 -1.70
CA ASP A 34 -31.09 -9.86 -0.91
C ASP A 34 -29.62 -10.18 -1.18
N PHE A 35 -29.22 -10.15 -2.45
CA PHE A 35 -27.84 -10.32 -2.84
C PHE A 35 -26.94 -9.22 -2.27
N ARG A 36 -27.36 -7.96 -2.38
CA ARG A 36 -26.63 -6.82 -1.82
C ARG A 36 -26.47 -6.94 -0.31
N ARG A 37 -27.54 -7.27 0.41
CA ARG A 37 -27.51 -7.49 1.86
C ARG A 37 -26.56 -8.64 2.22
N ALA A 38 -26.69 -9.78 1.58
CA ALA A 38 -25.82 -10.94 1.82
C ALA A 38 -24.34 -10.61 1.55
N THR A 39 -24.05 -9.82 0.52
CA THR A 39 -22.69 -9.41 0.19
C THR A 39 -22.11 -8.44 1.23
N VAL A 40 -22.90 -7.49 1.70
CA VAL A 40 -22.52 -6.56 2.78
C VAL A 40 -22.29 -7.31 4.08
N ASP A 41 -23.16 -8.25 4.43
CA ASP A 41 -23.00 -9.07 5.64
C ASP A 41 -21.79 -10.00 5.56
N SER A 42 -21.49 -10.55 4.39
CA SER A 42 -20.24 -11.30 4.15
C SER A 42 -19.00 -10.42 4.35
N GLY A 43 -19.03 -9.18 3.85
CA GLY A 43 -17.97 -8.21 4.08
C GLY A 43 -17.78 -7.87 5.55
N ARG A 44 -18.87 -7.68 6.28
CA ARG A 44 -18.83 -7.46 7.73
C ARG A 44 -18.15 -8.61 8.45
N GLN A 45 -18.46 -9.85 8.11
CA GLN A 45 -17.79 -11.03 8.67
C GLN A 45 -16.29 -11.08 8.37
N VAL A 46 -15.87 -10.60 7.20
CA VAL A 46 -14.43 -10.49 6.86
C VAL A 46 -13.74 -9.52 7.80
N VAL A 47 -14.33 -8.35 8.02
CA VAL A 47 -13.77 -7.31 8.90
C VAL A 47 -13.76 -7.77 10.36
N GLU A 48 -14.82 -8.45 10.83
CA GLU A 48 -14.88 -8.98 12.20
C GLU A 48 -13.80 -10.06 12.43
N ARG A 49 -13.61 -10.97 11.48
CA ARG A 49 -12.54 -11.96 11.57
C ARG A 49 -11.15 -11.31 11.58
N ALA A 50 -10.95 -10.28 10.75
CA ALA A 50 -9.69 -9.53 10.75
C ALA A 50 -9.47 -8.81 12.08
N ALA A 51 -10.51 -8.20 12.65
CA ALA A 51 -10.44 -7.53 13.95
C ALA A 51 -10.08 -8.49 15.09
N ALA A 52 -10.61 -9.71 15.05
CA ALA A 52 -10.27 -10.74 16.04
C ALA A 52 -8.80 -11.23 15.96
N MET A 53 -8.09 -10.94 14.86
CA MET A 53 -6.67 -11.28 14.69
C MET A 53 -5.74 -10.13 15.09
N VAL A 54 -6.28 -8.94 15.35
CA VAL A 54 -5.49 -7.78 15.79
C VAL A 54 -4.99 -8.06 17.21
N PRO A 55 -3.69 -7.82 17.50
CA PRO A 55 -3.13 -8.02 18.84
C PRO A 55 -3.87 -7.21 19.91
N ALA A 56 -4.01 -7.79 21.11
CA ALA A 56 -4.78 -7.20 22.20
C ALA A 56 -4.17 -5.89 22.74
N GLU A 57 -2.93 -5.63 22.45
CA GLU A 57 -2.22 -4.41 22.80
C GLU A 57 -2.70 -3.19 22.03
N ILE A 58 -3.40 -3.42 20.90
CA ILE A 58 -4.00 -2.35 20.10
C ILE A 58 -5.34 -1.99 20.71
N THR A 59 -5.42 -0.79 21.26
CA THR A 59 -6.56 -0.33 22.05
C THR A 59 -7.71 0.22 21.22
N SER A 60 -7.45 0.67 20.00
CA SER A 60 -8.45 1.28 19.14
C SER A 60 -8.51 0.55 17.79
N ILE A 61 -9.66 -0.06 17.50
CA ILE A 61 -9.92 -0.72 16.20
C ILE A 61 -11.16 -0.10 15.57
N ARG A 62 -10.97 0.57 14.46
CA ARG A 62 -12.05 1.06 13.61
C ARG A 62 -12.32 0.09 12.47
N LYS A 63 -13.58 -0.11 12.12
CA LYS A 63 -14.02 -1.01 11.07
C LYS A 63 -14.78 -0.22 10.01
N VAL A 64 -14.34 -0.32 8.77
CA VAL A 64 -14.97 0.27 7.58
C VAL A 64 -15.33 -0.86 6.64
N ASN A 65 -16.61 -1.01 6.32
CA ASN A 65 -17.11 -2.01 5.38
C ASN A 65 -18.18 -1.35 4.52
N GLU A 66 -17.80 -0.92 3.34
CA GLU A 66 -18.62 -0.09 2.47
C GLU A 66 -18.66 -0.62 1.03
N VAL A 67 -19.78 -0.35 0.36
CA VAL A 67 -19.93 -0.62 -1.07
C VAL A 67 -19.22 0.48 -1.85
N GLY A 68 -18.36 0.09 -2.78
CA GLY A 68 -17.62 1.02 -3.62
C GLY A 68 -16.30 0.43 -4.12
N ASN A 69 -15.54 1.25 -4.85
CA ASN A 69 -14.22 0.84 -5.35
C ASN A 69 -13.24 0.65 -4.18
N PRO A 70 -12.69 -0.56 -3.97
CA PRO A 70 -11.87 -0.84 -2.80
C PRO A 70 -10.59 0.02 -2.72
N ALA A 71 -9.94 0.30 -3.85
CA ALA A 71 -8.74 1.13 -3.86
C ALA A 71 -9.05 2.58 -3.47
N GLN A 72 -10.13 3.15 -3.99
CA GLN A 72 -10.56 4.50 -3.65
C GLN A 72 -10.92 4.60 -2.17
N LEU A 73 -11.70 3.65 -1.67
CA LEU A 73 -12.08 3.62 -0.26
C LEU A 73 -10.87 3.56 0.69
N ILE A 74 -9.85 2.79 0.33
CA ILE A 74 -8.59 2.73 1.10
C ILE A 74 -7.88 4.08 1.06
N LEU A 75 -7.74 4.69 -0.11
CA LEU A 75 -7.07 5.99 -0.28
C LEU A 75 -7.78 7.10 0.48
N ASP A 76 -9.10 7.17 0.37
CA ASP A 76 -9.93 8.16 1.08
C ASP A 76 -9.86 7.96 2.60
N SER A 77 -9.93 6.70 3.06
CA SER A 77 -9.78 6.38 4.48
C SER A 77 -8.41 6.79 5.00
N ALA A 78 -7.35 6.49 4.27
CA ALA A 78 -5.98 6.84 4.65
C ALA A 78 -5.77 8.36 4.74
N ASN A 79 -6.36 9.12 3.81
CA ASN A 79 -6.29 10.59 3.82
C ASN A 79 -7.12 11.20 4.93
N ASN A 80 -8.38 10.80 5.07
CA ASN A 80 -9.31 11.36 6.04
C ASN A 80 -8.88 11.10 7.49
N LEU A 81 -8.25 9.96 7.73
CA LEU A 81 -7.73 9.57 9.05
C LEU A 81 -6.29 10.05 9.29
N CYS A 82 -5.68 10.71 8.32
CA CYS A 82 -4.26 11.08 8.37
C CYS A 82 -3.38 9.87 8.74
N ALA A 83 -3.63 8.71 8.13
CA ALA A 83 -2.91 7.48 8.47
C ALA A 83 -1.40 7.64 8.28
N ASP A 84 -0.62 7.13 9.22
CA ASP A 84 0.85 7.15 9.16
C ASP A 84 1.38 6.05 8.24
N LEU A 85 0.64 4.95 8.10
CA LEU A 85 1.01 3.81 7.29
C LEU A 85 -0.23 3.11 6.73
N VAL A 86 -0.20 2.80 5.45
CA VAL A 86 -1.15 1.90 4.80
C VAL A 86 -0.52 0.53 4.67
N VAL A 87 -1.18 -0.52 5.18
CA VAL A 87 -0.72 -1.91 5.03
C VAL A 87 -1.71 -2.65 4.15
N ILE A 88 -1.22 -3.23 3.07
CA ILE A 88 -2.07 -3.95 2.12
C ILE A 88 -1.41 -5.25 1.66
N GLY A 89 -2.21 -6.30 1.48
CA GLY A 89 -1.73 -7.54 0.88
C GLY A 89 -1.41 -7.35 -0.60
N ALA A 90 -0.34 -7.98 -1.08
CA ALA A 90 0.05 -7.89 -2.50
C ALA A 90 -1.04 -8.38 -3.45
N ARG A 91 -1.99 -9.20 -2.98
CA ARG A 91 -3.08 -9.79 -3.77
C ARG A 91 -4.38 -9.90 -3.00
N GLY A 92 -5.49 -9.88 -3.76
CA GLY A 92 -6.80 -10.31 -3.29
C GLY A 92 -7.06 -11.80 -3.53
N ARG A 93 -8.31 -12.15 -3.88
CA ARG A 93 -8.80 -13.53 -4.06
C ARG A 93 -8.29 -14.27 -5.31
N SER A 94 -7.74 -13.57 -6.32
CA SER A 94 -7.27 -14.21 -7.55
C SER A 94 -5.87 -14.84 -7.37
N ARG A 95 -5.75 -16.14 -7.65
CA ARG A 95 -4.51 -16.92 -7.52
C ARG A 95 -3.62 -16.90 -8.77
N LEU A 96 -3.87 -16.03 -9.74
CA LEU A 96 -3.15 -16.02 -11.02
C LEU A 96 -1.78 -15.37 -10.86
N SER A 97 -0.74 -16.13 -11.14
CA SER A 97 0.71 -15.87 -11.21
C SER A 97 1.39 -15.27 -9.96
N GLU A 98 2.59 -15.75 -9.65
CA GLU A 98 3.35 -15.40 -8.44
C GLU A 98 4.00 -14.00 -8.46
N VAL A 99 3.99 -13.33 -9.61
CA VAL A 99 4.80 -12.13 -9.86
C VAL A 99 4.01 -10.83 -9.87
N VAL A 100 2.68 -10.84 -10.00
CA VAL A 100 1.88 -9.64 -10.26
C VAL A 100 1.18 -9.11 -9.00
N LEU A 101 1.24 -7.79 -8.77
CA LEU A 101 0.40 -7.09 -7.79
C LEU A 101 -1.06 -7.15 -8.21
N GLY A 102 -1.96 -7.30 -7.23
CA GLY A 102 -3.40 -7.19 -7.48
C GLY A 102 -3.79 -5.77 -7.91
N SER A 103 -4.92 -5.64 -8.62
CA SER A 103 -5.41 -4.34 -9.12
C SER A 103 -5.59 -3.29 -8.00
N VAL A 104 -6.11 -3.71 -6.85
CA VAL A 104 -6.30 -2.82 -5.70
C VAL A 104 -4.96 -2.38 -5.12
N SER A 105 -4.05 -3.32 -4.84
CA SER A 105 -2.73 -3.00 -4.27
C SER A 105 -1.87 -2.17 -5.22
N HIS A 106 -1.93 -2.43 -6.52
CA HIS A 106 -1.26 -1.62 -7.53
C HIS A 106 -1.79 -0.19 -7.57
N ARG A 107 -3.11 0.00 -7.57
CA ARG A 107 -3.73 1.33 -7.57
C ARG A 107 -3.45 2.10 -6.28
N VAL A 108 -3.51 1.43 -5.13
CA VAL A 108 -3.16 2.05 -3.83
C VAL A 108 -1.69 2.48 -3.83
N LEU A 109 -0.76 1.63 -4.29
CA LEU A 109 0.66 1.96 -4.36
C LEU A 109 0.94 3.20 -5.21
N LEU A 110 0.27 3.32 -6.36
CA LEU A 110 0.48 4.44 -7.30
C LEU A 110 -0.11 5.77 -6.80
N HIS A 111 -1.18 5.72 -6.02
CA HIS A 111 -1.96 6.93 -5.68
C HIS A 111 -1.94 7.26 -4.19
N SER A 112 -1.29 6.45 -3.35
CA SER A 112 -1.18 6.75 -1.92
C SER A 112 -0.26 7.94 -1.68
N SER A 113 -0.76 8.93 -0.94
CA SER A 113 0.06 10.00 -0.38
C SER A 113 0.70 9.61 0.96
N ARG A 114 0.44 8.38 1.43
CA ARG A 114 0.94 7.85 2.70
C ARG A 114 1.95 6.74 2.46
N PRO A 115 2.92 6.54 3.36
CA PRO A 115 3.78 5.36 3.33
C PRO A 115 2.94 4.10 3.19
N THR A 116 3.33 3.21 2.28
CA THR A 116 2.54 2.01 1.96
C THR A 116 3.39 0.77 2.04
N LEU A 117 3.00 -0.16 2.91
CA LEU A 117 3.63 -1.47 3.07
C LEU A 117 2.82 -2.54 2.33
N ILE A 118 3.46 -3.18 1.35
CA ILE A 118 2.86 -4.30 0.63
C ILE A 118 3.37 -5.62 1.22
N VAL A 119 2.45 -6.41 1.76
CA VAL A 119 2.78 -7.68 2.41
C VAL A 119 2.57 -8.84 1.44
N ARG A 120 3.59 -9.71 1.33
CA ARG A 120 3.55 -10.96 0.55
C ARG A 120 3.88 -12.16 1.42
N GLY A 121 3.16 -13.25 1.18
CA GLY A 121 3.43 -14.53 1.85
C GLY A 121 3.14 -14.52 3.34
N ALA A 122 3.76 -15.45 4.05
CA ALA A 122 3.60 -15.58 5.49
C ALA A 122 4.37 -14.47 6.24
N ALA A 123 3.80 -14.03 7.35
CA ALA A 123 4.47 -13.09 8.25
C ALA A 123 5.82 -13.68 8.74
N ARG A 124 6.87 -12.89 8.66
CA ARG A 124 8.22 -13.23 9.14
C ARG A 124 8.76 -12.06 9.96
N LYS A 125 9.63 -12.37 10.92
CA LYS A 125 10.39 -11.32 11.60
C LYS A 125 11.29 -10.62 10.58
N VAL A 126 11.20 -9.30 10.52
CA VAL A 126 12.06 -8.49 9.67
C VAL A 126 13.42 -8.37 10.35
N GLN A 127 14.46 -8.84 9.71
CA GLN A 127 15.85 -8.82 10.21
C GLN A 127 16.74 -7.96 9.30
N ARG A 128 16.44 -7.92 8.00
CA ARG A 128 17.19 -7.17 7.00
C ARG A 128 16.25 -6.32 6.17
N VAL A 129 16.62 -5.08 5.96
CA VAL A 129 15.86 -4.10 5.18
C VAL A 129 16.78 -3.58 4.08
N LEU A 130 16.34 -3.73 2.84
CA LEU A 130 16.98 -3.12 1.70
C LEU A 130 16.34 -1.75 1.44
N VAL A 131 17.15 -0.72 1.47
CA VAL A 131 16.77 0.66 1.16
C VAL A 131 17.31 0.99 -0.23
N ALA A 132 16.40 1.14 -1.19
CA ALA A 132 16.78 1.56 -2.54
C ALA A 132 16.53 3.06 -2.66
N ILE A 133 17.51 3.80 -3.15
CA ILE A 133 17.44 5.25 -3.35
C ILE A 133 17.82 5.59 -4.77
N GLU A 134 17.17 6.57 -5.35
CA GLU A 134 17.45 7.06 -6.71
C GLU A 134 18.28 8.34 -6.66
N ASP A 135 17.93 9.26 -5.78
CA ASP A 135 18.58 10.57 -5.65
C ASP A 135 18.70 11.02 -4.18
N ARG A 136 19.23 12.20 -3.97
CA ARG A 136 19.41 12.80 -2.66
C ARG A 136 18.08 13.07 -1.95
N ASP A 137 17.10 13.60 -2.67
CA ASP A 137 15.79 13.96 -2.10
C ASP A 137 15.05 12.70 -1.66
N ASP A 138 15.18 11.62 -2.41
CA ASP A 138 14.66 10.32 -2.06
C ASP A 138 15.33 9.76 -0.81
N ALA A 139 16.67 9.84 -0.75
CA ALA A 139 17.43 9.44 0.44
C ALA A 139 16.97 10.22 1.69
N GLU A 140 16.82 11.54 1.59
CA GLU A 140 16.37 12.38 2.70
C GLU A 140 14.94 12.02 3.17
N ARG A 141 14.03 11.70 2.23
CA ARG A 141 12.67 11.23 2.56
C ARG A 141 12.70 9.90 3.33
N VAL A 142 13.47 8.94 2.81
CA VAL A 142 13.59 7.62 3.43
C VAL A 142 14.22 7.69 4.81
N VAL A 143 15.33 8.42 4.98
CA VAL A 143 16.00 8.61 6.28
C VAL A 143 15.06 9.27 7.27
N ARG A 144 14.36 10.34 6.88
CA ARG A 144 13.39 11.02 7.73
C ARG A 144 12.29 10.06 8.20
N TRP A 145 11.76 9.24 7.29
CA TRP A 145 10.72 8.27 7.63
C TRP A 145 11.25 7.19 8.59
N LEU A 146 12.42 6.60 8.33
CA LEU A 146 13.04 5.61 9.21
C LEU A 146 13.38 6.16 10.60
N THR A 147 13.73 7.44 10.68
CA THR A 147 14.01 8.12 11.95
C THR A 147 12.73 8.37 12.74
N GLN A 148 11.66 8.76 12.07
CA GLN A 148 10.37 9.03 12.69
C GLN A 148 9.66 7.74 13.14
N TYR A 149 9.84 6.66 12.37
CA TYR A 149 9.21 5.37 12.59
C TYR A 149 10.27 4.25 12.68
N PRO A 150 11.07 4.22 13.75
CA PRO A 150 12.12 3.23 13.91
C PRO A 150 11.54 1.82 14.06
N PHE A 151 12.27 0.83 13.58
CA PHE A 151 11.93 -0.56 13.85
C PHE A 151 12.04 -0.87 15.34
N VAL A 152 11.09 -1.63 15.87
CA VAL A 152 11.06 -2.05 17.28
C VAL A 152 12.27 -2.93 17.62
N ASP A 153 12.56 -3.90 16.76
CA ASP A 153 13.73 -4.76 16.88
C ASP A 153 14.88 -4.20 16.02
N PRO A 154 16.13 -4.42 16.43
CA PRO A 154 17.29 -4.10 15.58
C PRO A 154 17.21 -4.81 14.24
N VAL A 155 17.45 -4.08 13.15
CA VAL A 155 17.49 -4.60 11.78
C VAL A 155 18.81 -4.19 11.13
N GLU A 156 19.30 -5.04 10.23
CA GLU A 156 20.40 -4.70 9.33
C GLU A 156 19.84 -3.87 8.17
N LEU A 157 20.39 -2.69 7.94
CA LEU A 157 20.05 -1.84 6.79
C LEU A 157 21.09 -2.00 5.69
N CYS A 158 20.66 -2.38 4.50
CA CYS A 158 21.47 -2.39 3.30
C CYS A 158 20.95 -1.28 2.36
N VAL A 159 21.79 -0.31 2.05
CA VAL A 159 21.44 0.79 1.14
C VAL A 159 21.96 0.49 -0.26
N VAL A 160 21.10 0.63 -1.24
CA VAL A 160 21.42 0.45 -2.67
C VAL A 160 21.05 1.70 -3.43
N HIS A 161 22.01 2.20 -4.20
CA HIS A 161 21.81 3.27 -5.17
C HIS A 161 22.08 2.70 -6.56
N ALA A 162 21.11 2.86 -7.49
CA ALA A 162 21.26 2.45 -8.87
C ALA A 162 21.65 3.66 -9.73
N VAL A 163 22.85 3.66 -10.22
CA VAL A 163 23.30 4.68 -11.19
C VAL A 163 23.01 4.14 -12.60
N VAL A 164 22.18 4.85 -13.35
CA VAL A 164 22.02 4.60 -14.78
C VAL A 164 23.14 5.35 -15.49
N PRO A 165 24.12 4.67 -16.12
CA PRO A 165 25.15 5.36 -16.90
C PRO A 165 24.43 6.08 -18.05
N ILE A 166 24.60 7.39 -18.13
CA ILE A 166 24.15 8.17 -19.28
C ILE A 166 24.89 7.61 -20.49
N GLY A 167 24.15 7.01 -21.42
CA GLY A 167 24.73 6.34 -22.58
C GLY A 167 25.59 7.31 -23.39
N VAL A 168 26.75 6.81 -23.86
CA VAL A 168 27.76 7.53 -24.61
C VAL A 168 27.24 8.13 -25.95
N HIS A 169 25.94 8.09 -26.19
CA HIS A 169 25.28 8.60 -27.40
C HIS A 169 24.64 9.99 -27.26
N GLU A 170 24.65 10.60 -26.07
CA GLU A 170 24.29 12.02 -25.98
C GLU A 170 25.55 12.88 -26.04
N PRO A 171 25.73 13.69 -27.10
CA PRO A 171 26.93 14.49 -27.28
C PRO A 171 27.05 15.69 -26.35
N TYR A 172 26.23 15.78 -25.32
CA TYR A 172 26.22 16.92 -24.38
C TYR A 172 25.90 16.49 -22.94
N VAL A 173 26.93 16.05 -22.25
CA VAL A 173 26.90 15.99 -20.78
C VAL A 173 27.30 17.38 -20.30
N GLY A 174 26.33 18.20 -19.89
CA GLY A 174 26.62 19.54 -19.36
C GLY A 174 27.46 19.46 -18.09
N PRO A 175 28.18 20.56 -17.75
CA PRO A 175 29.08 20.61 -16.58
C PRO A 175 28.36 20.30 -15.25
N GLU A 176 27.05 20.49 -15.18
CA GLU A 176 26.22 20.18 -14.01
C GLU A 176 26.10 18.68 -13.78
N ILE A 177 26.02 17.86 -14.84
CA ILE A 177 25.95 16.40 -14.75
C ILE A 177 27.32 15.82 -14.40
N SER A 178 28.41 16.39 -14.91
CA SER A 178 29.75 16.00 -14.52
C SER A 178 30.02 16.24 -13.03
N ALA A 179 29.60 17.37 -12.49
CA ALA A 179 29.71 17.68 -11.07
C ALA A 179 28.89 16.71 -10.19
N TRP A 180 27.71 16.32 -10.66
CA TRP A 180 26.88 15.34 -9.96
C TRP A 180 27.51 13.94 -9.99
N LEU A 181 28.09 13.50 -11.11
CA LEU A 181 28.80 12.22 -11.22
C LEU A 181 30.04 12.18 -10.31
N ASP A 182 30.77 13.29 -10.19
CA ASP A 182 31.92 13.42 -9.29
C ASP A 182 31.51 13.37 -7.81
N ASP A 183 30.33 13.89 -7.47
CA ASP A 183 29.76 13.79 -6.12
C ASP A 183 29.34 12.35 -5.81
N VAL A 184 28.68 11.66 -6.73
CA VAL A 184 28.27 10.25 -6.55
C VAL A 184 29.49 9.34 -6.35
N GLN A 185 30.59 9.57 -7.09
CA GLN A 185 31.83 8.79 -6.93
C GLN A 185 32.58 9.07 -5.62
N ARG A 186 32.33 10.22 -4.96
CA ARG A 186 32.94 10.54 -3.66
C ARG A 186 32.26 9.86 -2.47
N TYR A 187 31.02 9.37 -2.65
CA TYR A 187 30.24 8.73 -1.61
C TYR A 187 30.03 7.21 -1.84
N ALA A 188 30.58 6.64 -2.91
CA ALA A 188 30.66 5.21 -3.18
C ALA A 188 31.98 4.61 -2.69
#